data_fccaa5e4cc8ec7bb11b3b682c567b90b
#
_entry.id   fccaa5e4cc8ec7bb11b3b682c567b90b
#
_cell.length_a   1.000
_cell.length_b   1.000
_cell.length_c   1.000
_cell.angle_alpha   90.00
_cell.angle_beta   90.00
_cell.angle_gamma   90.00
#
_symmetry.space_group_name_H-M   'P 1'
#
loop_
_entity.id
_entity.type
_entity.pdbx_description
1 polymer ?
#
loop_
_entity_poly.entity_id
_entity_poly.type
_entity_poly.pdbx_seq_one_letter_code
_entity_poly.pdbx_strand_id
1 'polypeptide(L)'
;MAVHREEGSFVVRIELRAEFGEAYEGDDDGNAWLERWRERVQPRLARAIFEQLRAEPGFTAVPASRGKNPEEELEISVRFDPAGAKASHGH
;
A
#
# COMPACT_ATOMS: atom_id res chain seq x y z
N MET A 1 -7.55 -0.73 35.27
CA MET A 1 -8.26 -1.39 34.18
C MET A 1 -7.26 -1.83 33.12
N ALA A 2 -7.26 -3.09 32.78
CA ALA A 2 -6.32 -3.62 31.81
C ALA A 2 -6.75 -3.27 30.40
N VAL A 3 -5.80 -2.88 29.58
CA VAL A 3 -6.06 -2.65 28.17
C VAL A 3 -5.76 -3.92 27.41
N HIS A 4 -6.73 -4.40 26.67
CA HIS A 4 -6.54 -5.56 25.82
C HIS A 4 -6.06 -5.09 24.45
N ARG A 5 -4.94 -5.65 24.01
CA ARG A 5 -4.33 -5.26 22.74
C ARG A 5 -4.13 -6.49 21.86
N GLU A 6 -4.55 -6.38 20.64
CA GLU A 6 -4.36 -7.43 19.67
C GLU A 6 -3.58 -6.87 18.49
N GLU A 7 -2.65 -7.64 17.97
CA GLU A 7 -1.80 -7.20 16.88
C GLU A 7 -1.70 -8.29 15.83
N GLY A 8 -1.60 -7.87 14.59
CA GLY A 8 -1.39 -8.77 13.48
C GLY A 8 -0.69 -8.03 12.36
N SER A 9 -0.27 -8.76 11.37
CA SER A 9 0.35 -8.14 10.19
C SER A 9 -0.04 -8.89 8.93
N PHE A 10 -0.05 -8.15 7.84
CA PHE A 10 -0.37 -8.68 6.52
C PHE A 10 0.60 -8.07 5.54
N VAL A 11 1.32 -8.91 4.82
CA VAL A 11 2.33 -8.45 3.87
C VAL A 11 1.87 -8.73 2.45
N VAL A 12 1.88 -7.69 1.63
CA VAL A 12 1.60 -7.81 0.20
C VAL A 12 2.90 -7.54 -0.54
N ARG A 13 3.29 -8.48 -1.37
CA ARG A 13 4.49 -8.34 -2.17
C ARG A 13 4.12 -8.33 -3.64
N ILE A 14 4.57 -7.32 -4.36
CA ILE A 14 4.32 -7.21 -5.78
C ILE A 14 5.65 -7.36 -6.50
N GLU A 15 5.75 -8.39 -7.31
CA GLU A 15 6.94 -8.62 -8.10
C GLU A 15 6.70 -8.09 -9.51
N LEU A 16 7.69 -7.40 -10.02
CA LEU A 16 7.60 -6.77 -11.32
C LEU A 16 8.51 -7.51 -12.29
N ARG A 17 7.95 -7.88 -13.43
CA ARG A 17 8.70 -8.57 -14.46
C ARG A 17 8.26 -8.06 -15.81
N ALA A 18 9.20 -7.84 -16.69
CA ALA A 18 8.92 -7.48 -18.07
C ALA A 18 9.66 -8.43 -18.98
N GLU A 19 9.01 -8.84 -20.05
CA GLU A 19 9.63 -9.66 -21.07
C GLU A 19 9.57 -8.90 -22.38
N PHE A 20 10.68 -8.89 -23.07
CA PHE A 20 10.80 -8.20 -24.35
C PHE A 20 11.14 -9.21 -25.43
N GLY A 21 10.64 -8.95 -26.64
CA GLY A 21 10.93 -9.83 -27.76
C GLY A 21 12.39 -9.76 -28.20
N GLU A 22 12.77 -10.70 -29.07
CA GLU A 22 14.15 -10.77 -29.56
C GLU A 22 14.60 -9.52 -30.30
N ALA A 23 13.67 -8.78 -30.87
CA ALA A 23 13.97 -7.53 -31.57
C ALA A 23 14.20 -6.35 -30.64
N TYR A 24 14.03 -6.53 -29.35
CA TYR A 24 14.20 -5.45 -28.39
C TYR A 24 15.68 -5.10 -28.24
N GLU A 25 15.97 -3.82 -28.44
CA GLU A 25 17.31 -3.29 -28.22
C GLU A 25 17.32 -2.56 -26.90
N GLY A 26 17.75 -3.24 -25.85
CA GLY A 26 17.57 -2.82 -24.46
C GLY A 26 18.05 -1.42 -24.11
N ASP A 27 18.89 -0.82 -24.94
CA ASP A 27 19.46 0.47 -24.60
C ASP A 27 18.53 1.65 -24.80
N ASP A 28 17.54 1.52 -25.70
CA ASP A 28 16.69 2.66 -26.04
C ASP A 28 15.62 2.95 -25.00
N ASP A 29 15.06 1.92 -24.42
CA ASP A 29 13.99 2.10 -23.41
C ASP A 29 14.51 1.99 -21.99
N GLY A 30 15.63 1.33 -21.80
CA GLY A 30 16.19 1.14 -20.47
C GLY A 30 15.16 0.63 -19.49
N ASN A 31 14.96 1.36 -18.41
CA ASN A 31 13.99 1.01 -17.39
C ASN A 31 12.71 1.83 -17.49
N ALA A 32 12.35 2.26 -18.71
CA ALA A 32 11.20 3.12 -18.91
C ALA A 32 9.91 2.53 -18.34
N TRP A 33 9.73 1.22 -18.47
CA TRP A 33 8.53 0.56 -17.93
C TRP A 33 8.52 0.59 -16.40
N LEU A 34 9.68 0.50 -15.74
CA LEU A 34 9.78 0.63 -14.30
C LEU A 34 9.48 2.04 -13.84
N GLU A 35 9.92 3.03 -14.59
CA GLU A 35 9.60 4.42 -14.29
C GLU A 35 8.12 4.68 -14.44
N ARG A 36 7.51 4.09 -15.47
CA ARG A 36 6.06 4.19 -15.66
C ARG A 36 5.31 3.57 -14.48
N TRP A 37 5.79 2.43 -13.99
CA TRP A 37 5.23 1.81 -12.80
C TRP A 37 5.31 2.75 -11.60
N ARG A 38 6.50 3.29 -11.34
CA ARG A 38 6.72 4.15 -10.19
C ARG A 38 5.93 5.46 -10.26
N GLU A 39 5.80 6.01 -11.43
CA GLU A 39 5.15 7.30 -11.59
C GLU A 39 3.64 7.20 -11.73
N ARG A 40 3.15 6.14 -12.34
CA ARG A 40 1.74 6.03 -12.69
C ARG A 40 0.97 4.98 -11.94
N VAL A 41 1.56 3.84 -11.66
CA VAL A 41 0.84 2.73 -11.04
C VAL A 41 1.01 2.71 -9.53
N GLN A 42 2.24 2.79 -9.08
CA GLN A 42 2.55 2.66 -7.65
C GLN A 42 1.83 3.70 -6.79
N PRO A 43 1.79 4.99 -7.15
CA PRO A 43 1.06 5.97 -6.34
C PRO A 43 -0.44 5.70 -6.31
N ARG A 44 -1.00 5.22 -7.40
CA ARG A 44 -2.43 4.89 -7.45
C ARG A 44 -2.76 3.67 -6.61
N LEU A 45 -1.87 2.69 -6.59
CA LEU A 45 -2.04 1.52 -5.74
C LEU A 45 -1.99 1.91 -4.27
N ALA A 46 -1.03 2.73 -3.90
CA ALA A 46 -0.92 3.20 -2.53
C ALA A 46 -2.19 3.94 -2.12
N ARG A 47 -2.69 4.82 -2.97
CA ARG A 47 -3.92 5.56 -2.71
C ARG A 47 -5.10 4.61 -2.57
N ALA A 48 -5.22 3.64 -3.47
CA ALA A 48 -6.32 2.70 -3.43
C ALA A 48 -6.31 1.88 -2.14
N ILE A 49 -5.13 1.46 -1.70
CA ILE A 49 -5.00 0.73 -0.44
C ILE A 49 -5.49 1.58 0.73
N PHE A 50 -5.03 2.84 0.81
CA PHE A 50 -5.49 3.73 1.87
C PHE A 50 -6.98 3.98 1.81
N GLU A 51 -7.52 4.17 0.63
CA GLU A 51 -8.96 4.40 0.48
C GLU A 51 -9.77 3.19 0.95
N GLN A 52 -9.34 2.00 0.60
CA GLN A 52 -10.03 0.79 1.03
C GLN A 52 -9.95 0.59 2.53
N LEU A 53 -8.79 0.85 3.12
CA LEU A 53 -8.63 0.72 4.56
C LEU A 53 -9.50 1.73 5.31
N ARG A 54 -9.58 2.95 4.81
CA ARG A 54 -10.39 3.99 5.45
C ARG A 54 -11.88 3.82 5.21
N ALA A 55 -12.24 3.07 4.19
CA ALA A 55 -13.65 2.83 3.89
C ALA A 55 -14.32 1.92 4.92
N GLU A 56 -13.53 1.11 5.60
CA GLU A 56 -14.07 0.20 6.60
C GLU A 56 -14.25 0.93 7.92
N PRO A 57 -15.45 0.92 8.51
CA PRO A 57 -15.69 1.66 9.75
C PRO A 57 -14.77 1.22 10.88
N GLY A 58 -14.24 2.18 11.61
CA GLY A 58 -13.36 1.91 12.74
C GLY A 58 -11.88 1.83 12.39
N PHE A 59 -11.54 1.72 11.12
CA PHE A 59 -10.13 1.63 10.71
C PHE A 59 -9.58 2.98 10.30
N THR A 60 -8.38 3.27 10.76
CA THR A 60 -7.59 4.40 10.28
C THR A 60 -6.27 3.88 9.76
N ALA A 61 -5.75 4.53 8.74
CA ALA A 61 -4.51 4.10 8.10
C ALA A 61 -3.61 5.30 7.87
N VAL A 62 -2.35 5.14 8.25
CA VAL A 62 -1.33 6.18 8.04
C VAL A 62 -0.07 5.53 7.50
N PRO A 63 0.73 6.29 6.74
CA PRO A 63 2.03 5.77 6.31
C PRO A 63 2.92 5.49 7.52
N ALA A 64 3.65 4.40 7.46
CA ALA A 64 4.54 4.01 8.54
C ALA A 64 5.92 3.68 8.00
N SER A 65 6.56 4.67 7.38
CA SER A 65 7.90 4.46 6.84
C SER A 65 8.92 4.48 7.97
N ARG A 66 9.39 3.30 8.33
CA ARG A 66 10.35 3.14 9.42
C ARG A 66 11.78 3.11 8.90
N GLY A 67 12.20 4.20 8.27
CA GLY A 67 13.52 4.28 7.70
C GLY A 67 13.69 3.53 6.39
N LYS A 68 12.60 3.05 5.82
CA LYS A 68 12.61 2.36 4.54
C LYS A 68 12.30 3.32 3.41
N ASN A 69 12.83 3.01 2.24
CA ASN A 69 12.59 3.83 1.06
C ASN A 69 11.15 3.60 0.58
N PRO A 70 10.28 4.63 0.61
CA PRO A 70 8.89 4.44 0.19
C PRO A 70 8.73 4.07 -1.28
N GLU A 71 9.75 4.28 -2.09
CA GLU A 71 9.72 3.84 -3.48
C GLU A 71 9.88 2.33 -3.62
N GLU A 72 10.48 1.70 -2.65
CA GLU A 72 10.74 0.26 -2.68
C GLU A 72 9.77 -0.53 -1.82
N GLU A 73 9.25 0.08 -0.79
CA GLU A 73 8.42 -0.63 0.15
C GLU A 73 7.35 0.28 0.72
N LEU A 74 6.13 -0.17 0.66
CA LEU A 74 5.01 0.55 1.26
C LEU A 74 4.66 -0.11 2.58
N GLU A 75 4.77 0.66 3.66
CA GLU A 75 4.38 0.18 4.97
C GLU A 75 3.27 1.08 5.51
N ILE A 76 2.22 0.46 6.00
CA ILE A 76 1.04 1.16 6.47
C ILE A 76 0.71 0.69 7.86
N SER A 77 0.48 1.65 8.76
CA SER A 77 0.02 1.34 10.10
C SER A 77 -1.49 1.51 10.14
N VAL A 78 -2.17 0.46 10.57
CA VAL A 78 -3.63 0.47 10.64
C VAL A 78 -4.04 0.35 12.11
N ARG A 79 -4.95 1.19 12.53
CA ARG A 79 -5.49 1.15 13.88
C ARG A 79 -6.98 0.95 13.81
N PHE A 80 -7.49 0.08 14.64
CA PHE A 80 -8.91 -0.17 14.74
C PHE A 80 -9.46 0.40 16.04
N ASP A 81 -10.52 1.17 15.93
CA ASP A 81 -11.22 1.73 17.07
C ASP A 81 -12.66 1.22 17.03
N PRO A 82 -13.04 0.34 17.97
CA PRO A 82 -14.43 -0.18 18.00
C PRO A 82 -15.47 0.91 18.17
N ALA A 83 -15.14 2.00 18.86
CA ALA A 83 -16.07 3.10 19.02
C ALA A 83 -16.39 3.76 17.70
N GLY A 84 -15.37 3.89 16.84
CA GLY A 84 -15.57 4.43 15.49
C GLY A 84 -16.44 3.54 14.64
N ALA A 85 -16.27 2.22 14.75
CA ALA A 85 -17.10 1.27 14.00
C ALA A 85 -18.56 1.34 14.46
N LYS A 86 -18.80 1.45 15.76
CA LYS A 86 -20.15 1.57 16.28
C LYS A 86 -20.81 2.87 15.85
N ALA A 87 -20.05 3.94 15.84
CA ALA A 87 -20.57 5.23 15.40
C ALA A 87 -21.04 5.18 13.95
N SER A 88 -20.36 4.44 13.11
CA SER A 88 -20.74 4.27 11.72
C SER A 88 -22.03 3.49 11.56
N HIS A 89 -22.34 2.60 12.48
CA HIS A 89 -23.55 1.78 12.44
C HIS A 89 -24.77 2.45 13.04
N GLY A 90 -24.58 3.56 13.71
CA GLY A 90 -25.65 4.22 14.41
C GLY A 90 -26.65 4.97 13.53
N HIS A 91 -26.56 4.80 12.27
CA HIS A 91 -27.37 5.56 11.33
C HIS A 91 -27.95 4.70 10.25
#